data_c89d61b9b98ce467329ecff2cfb389d5
#
_entry.id   c89d61b9b98ce467329ecff2cfb389d5
#
_cell.length_a   1.000
_cell.length_b   1.000
_cell.length_c   1.000
_cell.angle_alpha   90.00
_cell.angle_beta   90.00
_cell.angle_gamma   90.00
#
_symmetry.space_group_name_H-M   'P 1'
#
loop_
_entity.id
_entity.type
_entity.pdbx_description
1 polymer ?
#
loop_
_entity_poly.entity_id
_entity_poly.type
_entity_poly.pdbx_seq_one_letter_code
_entity_poly.pdbx_strand_id
1 'polypeptide(L)'
;LDVKTSKILKSQLDEVYVLKHIKNICEDRSILKIGQNIKYDIRVLQRYNISVNSIADTMLMSYSLDNGILKHNMDDLAFAHFQHNCIKFKDIVGSGKNEITFDYVEINKAVNYAAEDALVTLKLYNLLLPRIIREKTRFVYEDIDLNLVNVLSSMETNGIKVDNRYLKELSDQFEIESNK
;
A
#
# COMPACT_ATOMS: atom_id res chain seq x y z
N LEU A 1 12.12 -14.74 7.55
CA LEU A 1 13.50 -15.23 7.68
C LEU A 1 13.83 -15.55 9.14
N ASP A 2 14.78 -16.43 9.37
CA ASP A 2 15.35 -16.65 10.71
C ASP A 2 16.33 -15.51 11.02
N VAL A 3 16.11 -14.81 12.14
CA VAL A 3 16.87 -13.62 12.53
C VAL A 3 18.38 -13.89 12.71
N LYS A 4 18.74 -15.12 13.09
CA LYS A 4 20.14 -15.51 13.36
C LYS A 4 20.88 -15.99 12.12
N THR A 5 20.18 -16.64 11.20
CA THR A 5 20.80 -17.33 10.05
C THR A 5 20.50 -16.68 8.71
N SER A 6 19.58 -15.72 8.66
CA SER A 6 19.04 -15.08 7.44
C SER A 6 18.51 -16.10 6.40
N LYS A 7 18.15 -17.30 6.84
CA LYS A 7 17.62 -18.36 5.99
C LYS A 7 16.10 -18.37 6.02
N ILE A 8 15.48 -18.74 4.89
CA ILE A 8 14.03 -18.96 4.81
C ILE A 8 13.65 -20.09 5.76
N LEU A 9 12.65 -19.86 6.63
CA LEU A 9 12.17 -20.89 7.53
C LEU A 9 11.54 -22.04 6.72
N LYS A 10 11.78 -23.27 7.13
CA LYS A 10 11.24 -24.48 6.45
C LYS A 10 9.71 -24.54 6.41
N SER A 11 9.02 -23.78 7.29
CA SER A 11 7.57 -23.65 7.32
C SER A 11 7.01 -22.62 6.33
N GLN A 12 7.86 -21.88 5.62
CA GLN A 12 7.44 -20.94 4.59
C GLN A 12 7.05 -21.67 3.30
N LEU A 13 6.06 -21.12 2.61
CA LEU A 13 5.71 -21.59 1.28
C LEU A 13 6.79 -21.19 0.28
N ASP A 14 6.94 -22.01 -0.77
CA ASP A 14 7.82 -21.69 -1.89
C ASP A 14 7.33 -20.44 -2.62
N GLU A 15 8.23 -19.50 -2.91
CA GLU A 15 7.91 -18.22 -3.53
C GLU A 15 7.29 -18.39 -4.92
N VAL A 16 7.83 -19.28 -5.75
CA VAL A 16 7.33 -19.54 -7.11
C VAL A 16 5.90 -20.09 -7.04
N TYR A 17 5.66 -21.01 -6.11
CA TYR A 17 4.34 -21.56 -5.88
C TYR A 17 3.33 -20.47 -5.50
N VAL A 18 3.68 -19.61 -4.54
CA VAL A 18 2.82 -18.51 -4.08
C VAL A 18 2.55 -17.51 -5.21
N LEU A 19 3.59 -17.05 -5.89
CA LEU A 19 3.45 -16.07 -6.98
C LEU A 19 2.57 -16.59 -8.12
N LYS A 20 2.66 -17.89 -8.46
CA LYS A 20 1.79 -18.52 -9.46
C LYS A 20 0.31 -18.40 -9.08
N HIS A 21 -0.02 -18.65 -7.81
CA HIS A 21 -1.41 -18.59 -7.35
C HIS A 21 -1.92 -17.15 -7.24
N ILE A 22 -1.10 -16.24 -6.73
CA ILE A 22 -1.41 -14.81 -6.68
C ILE A 22 -1.63 -14.27 -8.08
N LYS A 23 -0.78 -14.64 -9.05
CA LYS A 23 -0.93 -14.23 -10.46
C LYS A 23 -2.29 -14.61 -11.01
N ASN A 24 -2.71 -15.86 -10.82
CA ASN A 24 -4.01 -16.32 -11.31
C ASN A 24 -5.18 -15.49 -10.75
N ILE A 25 -5.13 -15.15 -9.46
CA ILE A 25 -6.17 -14.33 -8.81
C ILE A 25 -6.09 -12.87 -9.28
N CYS A 26 -4.90 -12.28 -9.33
CA CYS A 26 -4.72 -10.87 -9.66
C CYS A 26 -5.07 -10.57 -11.12
N GLU A 27 -4.74 -11.46 -12.05
CA GLU A 27 -5.00 -11.28 -13.47
C GLU A 27 -6.42 -11.65 -13.89
N ASP A 28 -7.16 -12.40 -13.08
CA ASP A 28 -8.56 -12.75 -13.37
C ASP A 28 -9.45 -11.52 -13.23
N ARG A 29 -10.10 -11.14 -14.34
CA ARG A 29 -11.01 -9.98 -14.39
C ARG A 29 -12.35 -10.22 -13.69
N SER A 30 -12.72 -11.46 -13.44
CA SER A 30 -13.95 -11.81 -12.73
C SER A 30 -13.85 -11.64 -11.22
N ILE A 31 -12.62 -11.54 -10.69
CA ILE A 31 -12.32 -11.36 -9.28
C ILE A 31 -12.01 -9.89 -9.01
N LEU A 32 -12.76 -9.24 -8.13
CA LEU A 32 -12.47 -7.89 -7.67
C LEU A 32 -11.35 -7.92 -6.61
N LYS A 33 -10.27 -7.18 -6.85
CA LYS A 33 -9.20 -6.98 -5.87
C LYS A 33 -9.44 -5.68 -5.12
N ILE A 34 -9.67 -5.80 -3.83
CA ILE A 34 -9.93 -4.67 -2.95
C ILE A 34 -8.65 -4.36 -2.17
N GLY A 35 -8.18 -3.13 -2.27
CA GLY A 35 -6.98 -2.67 -1.56
C GLY A 35 -7.19 -1.33 -0.86
N GLN A 36 -6.22 -0.95 -0.05
CA GLN A 36 -6.07 0.36 0.55
C GLN A 36 -4.78 0.97 0.00
N ASN A 37 -4.85 1.99 -0.84
CA ASN A 37 -3.71 2.48 -1.64
C ASN A 37 -3.14 1.37 -2.55
N ILE A 38 -4.03 0.70 -3.28
CA ILE A 38 -3.74 -0.49 -4.11
C ILE A 38 -2.63 -0.23 -5.15
N LYS A 39 -2.37 1.01 -5.50
CA LYS A 39 -1.24 1.40 -6.36
C LYS A 39 0.09 0.85 -5.85
N TYR A 40 0.29 0.85 -4.53
CA TYR A 40 1.50 0.29 -3.91
C TYR A 40 1.62 -1.21 -4.20
N ASP A 41 0.55 -1.96 -3.99
CA ASP A 41 0.51 -3.42 -4.22
C ASP A 41 0.71 -3.76 -5.70
N ILE A 42 0.08 -3.00 -6.60
CA ILE A 42 0.27 -3.13 -8.05
C ILE A 42 1.75 -3.00 -8.41
N ARG A 43 2.45 -2.00 -7.88
CA ARG A 43 3.87 -1.78 -8.17
C ARG A 43 4.77 -2.88 -7.62
N VAL A 44 4.44 -3.43 -6.45
CA VAL A 44 5.15 -4.59 -5.91
C VAL A 44 4.97 -5.80 -6.81
N LEU A 45 3.74 -6.10 -7.22
CA LEU A 45 3.41 -7.25 -8.07
C LEU A 45 3.96 -7.11 -9.50
N GLN A 46 4.05 -5.90 -10.04
CA GLN A 46 4.66 -5.64 -11.35
C GLN A 46 6.12 -6.09 -11.41
N ARG A 47 6.88 -6.08 -10.30
CA ARG A 47 8.25 -6.59 -10.25
C ARG A 47 8.34 -8.08 -10.55
N TYR A 48 7.25 -8.81 -10.33
CA TYR A 48 7.10 -10.23 -10.61
C TYR A 48 6.35 -10.51 -11.93
N ASN A 49 6.17 -9.49 -12.78
CA ASN A 49 5.37 -9.58 -14.02
C ASN A 49 3.93 -10.07 -13.78
N ILE A 50 3.32 -9.58 -12.69
CA ILE A 50 1.93 -9.83 -12.35
C ILE A 50 1.14 -8.54 -12.56
N SER A 51 0.10 -8.63 -13.40
CA SER A 51 -0.87 -7.54 -13.61
C SER A 51 -2.04 -7.67 -12.64
N VAL A 52 -2.58 -6.55 -12.18
CA VAL A 52 -3.75 -6.55 -11.30
C VAL A 52 -4.93 -5.94 -12.05
N ASN A 53 -5.93 -6.74 -12.32
CA ASN A 53 -7.16 -6.34 -13.02
C ASN A 53 -8.32 -6.21 -12.03
N SER A 54 -9.36 -5.45 -12.40
CA SER A 54 -10.61 -5.30 -11.61
C SER A 54 -10.31 -4.90 -10.17
N ILE A 55 -9.93 -3.66 -9.98
CA ILE A 55 -9.50 -3.11 -8.69
C ILE A 55 -10.56 -2.26 -8.02
N ALA A 56 -10.54 -2.20 -6.70
CA ALA A 56 -11.19 -1.20 -5.88
C ALA A 56 -10.21 -0.70 -4.81
N ASP A 57 -10.25 0.59 -4.51
CA ASP A 57 -9.34 1.24 -3.57
C ASP A 57 -10.12 2.02 -2.51
N THR A 58 -10.04 1.60 -1.26
CA THR A 58 -10.78 2.20 -0.14
C THR A 58 -10.25 3.57 0.23
N MET A 59 -8.96 3.86 -0.01
CA MET A 59 -8.40 5.20 0.15
C MET A 59 -9.02 6.19 -0.83
N LEU A 60 -9.14 5.81 -2.11
CA LEU A 60 -9.76 6.64 -3.14
C LEU A 60 -11.27 6.80 -2.92
N MET A 61 -11.96 5.75 -2.45
CA MET A 61 -13.36 5.88 -2.04
C MET A 61 -13.54 6.93 -0.96
N SER A 62 -12.69 6.91 0.06
CA SER A 62 -12.72 7.92 1.12
C SER A 62 -12.39 9.31 0.60
N TYR A 63 -11.46 9.44 -0.33
CA TYR A 63 -11.14 10.71 -0.99
C TYR A 63 -12.34 11.28 -1.74
N SER A 64 -13.02 10.46 -2.54
CA SER A 64 -14.19 10.89 -3.32
C SER A 64 -15.39 11.27 -2.46
N LEU A 65 -15.46 10.77 -1.20
CA LEU A 65 -16.56 11.03 -0.27
C LEU A 65 -16.26 12.18 0.71
N ASP A 66 -15.11 12.14 1.36
CA ASP A 66 -14.80 12.89 2.57
C ASP A 66 -13.53 13.76 2.41
N ASN A 67 -13.23 14.21 1.19
CA ASN A 67 -12.04 15.00 0.91
C ASN A 67 -11.96 16.25 1.80
N GLY A 68 -10.83 16.40 2.49
CA GLY A 68 -10.59 17.51 3.42
C GLY A 68 -11.23 17.38 4.80
N ILE A 69 -12.01 16.32 5.07
CA ILE A 69 -12.67 16.07 6.36
C ILE A 69 -11.88 15.05 7.18
N LEU A 70 -11.46 13.95 6.53
CA LEU A 70 -10.73 12.85 7.17
C LEU A 70 -9.33 12.70 6.57
N LYS A 71 -8.44 12.11 7.33
CA LYS A 71 -7.24 11.50 6.77
C LYS A 71 -7.63 10.15 6.16
N HIS A 72 -7.07 9.85 4.98
CA HIS A 72 -7.50 8.71 4.18
C HIS A 72 -6.60 7.46 4.33
N ASN A 73 -5.70 7.46 5.33
CA ASN A 73 -4.96 6.25 5.67
C ASN A 73 -5.84 5.27 6.45
N MET A 74 -5.47 4.00 6.44
CA MET A 74 -6.27 2.91 7.00
C MET A 74 -6.52 3.08 8.50
N ASP A 75 -5.51 3.47 9.28
CA ASP A 75 -5.63 3.63 10.74
C ASP A 75 -6.68 4.68 11.10
N ASP A 76 -6.60 5.87 10.48
CA ASP A 76 -7.53 6.96 10.75
C ASP A 76 -8.95 6.59 10.29
N LEU A 77 -9.10 5.90 9.15
CA LEU A 77 -10.40 5.43 8.67
C LEU A 77 -11.00 4.34 9.57
N ALA A 78 -10.17 3.38 10.00
CA ALA A 78 -10.60 2.33 10.93
C ALA A 78 -11.06 2.93 12.25
N PHE A 79 -10.33 3.88 12.78
CA PHE A 79 -10.71 4.58 14.00
C PHE A 79 -11.98 5.41 13.82
N ALA A 80 -12.07 6.20 12.76
CA ALA A 80 -13.22 7.08 12.51
C ALA A 80 -14.53 6.30 12.31
N HIS A 81 -14.48 5.19 11.59
CA HIS A 81 -15.69 4.43 11.23
C HIS A 81 -16.03 3.28 12.17
N PHE A 82 -15.03 2.65 12.79
CA PHE A 82 -15.21 1.44 13.58
C PHE A 82 -14.74 1.58 15.03
N GLN A 83 -14.16 2.73 15.41
CA GLN A 83 -13.50 2.92 16.72
C GLN A 83 -12.39 1.86 16.96
N HIS A 84 -11.78 1.38 15.86
CA HIS A 84 -10.78 0.34 15.88
C HIS A 84 -9.39 0.93 15.75
N ASN A 85 -8.48 0.56 16.65
CA ASN A 85 -7.07 0.91 16.60
C ASN A 85 -6.32 -0.24 15.93
N CYS A 86 -5.83 -0.03 14.71
CA CYS A 86 -5.06 -1.03 13.98
C CYS A 86 -3.69 -1.28 14.63
N ILE A 87 -3.16 -2.47 14.41
CA ILE A 87 -1.78 -2.83 14.76
C ILE A 87 -0.85 -1.97 13.91
N LYS A 88 0.00 -1.17 14.54
CA LYS A 88 0.90 -0.28 13.80
C LYS A 88 2.11 -1.05 13.28
N PHE A 89 2.51 -0.78 12.05
CA PHE A 89 3.68 -1.39 11.42
C PHE A 89 4.94 -1.27 12.31
N LYS A 90 5.18 -0.08 12.90
CA LYS A 90 6.30 0.17 13.80
C LYS A 90 6.31 -0.68 15.08
N ASP A 91 5.13 -1.14 15.53
CA ASP A 91 5.04 -1.99 16.72
C ASP A 91 5.48 -3.44 16.41
N ILE A 92 5.53 -3.79 15.11
CA ILE A 92 5.95 -5.10 14.62
C ILE A 92 7.42 -5.11 14.24
N VAL A 93 7.87 -4.09 13.50
CA VAL A 93 9.24 -3.99 13.00
C VAL A 93 10.19 -3.28 13.98
N GLY A 94 9.65 -2.61 15.00
CA GLY A 94 10.43 -1.78 15.91
C GLY A 94 10.69 -0.37 15.38
N SER A 95 11.58 0.36 16.02
CA SER A 95 11.95 1.72 15.63
C SER A 95 13.40 2.05 15.96
N GLY A 96 14.00 2.97 15.20
CA GLY A 96 15.37 3.46 15.42
C GLY A 96 16.42 2.37 15.23
N LYS A 97 17.36 2.23 16.19
CA LYS A 97 18.47 1.28 16.07
C LYS A 97 18.06 -0.20 16.14
N ASN A 98 16.86 -0.49 16.62
CA ASN A 98 16.32 -1.85 16.76
C ASN A 98 15.29 -2.18 15.68
N GLU A 99 15.15 -1.34 14.68
CA GLU A 99 14.25 -1.59 13.56
C GLU A 99 14.77 -2.74 12.69
N ILE A 100 13.89 -3.70 12.43
CA ILE A 100 14.14 -4.83 11.53
C ILE A 100 13.29 -4.69 10.27
N THR A 101 13.71 -5.29 9.17
CA THR A 101 12.86 -5.38 7.97
C THR A 101 11.74 -6.41 8.18
N PHE A 102 10.62 -6.26 7.49
CA PHE A 102 9.43 -7.08 7.71
C PHE A 102 9.65 -8.58 7.49
N ASP A 103 10.58 -8.95 6.62
CA ASP A 103 10.97 -10.34 6.37
C ASP A 103 11.63 -11.03 7.57
N TYR A 104 12.09 -10.26 8.56
CA TYR A 104 12.59 -10.78 9.85
C TYR A 104 11.55 -10.78 10.96
N VAL A 105 10.35 -10.28 10.72
CA VAL A 105 9.27 -10.31 11.71
C VAL A 105 8.83 -11.76 11.96
N GLU A 106 8.53 -12.06 13.22
CA GLU A 106 7.97 -13.34 13.63
C GLU A 106 6.66 -13.63 12.88
N ILE A 107 6.52 -14.83 12.30
CA ILE A 107 5.39 -15.19 11.43
C ILE A 107 4.04 -14.91 12.09
N ASN A 108 3.86 -15.30 13.36
CA ASN A 108 2.59 -15.09 14.05
C ASN A 108 2.20 -13.62 14.16
N LYS A 109 3.17 -12.73 14.38
CA LYS A 109 2.94 -11.28 14.41
C LYS A 109 2.63 -10.74 13.01
N ALA A 110 3.37 -11.19 12.01
CA ALA A 110 3.15 -10.82 10.62
C ALA A 110 1.77 -11.27 10.11
N VAL A 111 1.34 -12.48 10.48
CA VAL A 111 0.00 -13.01 10.12
C VAL A 111 -1.10 -12.16 10.74
N ASN A 112 -1.00 -11.83 12.03
CA ASN A 112 -2.04 -11.02 12.68
C ASN A 112 -2.14 -9.63 12.05
N TYR A 113 -1.03 -8.99 11.78
CA TYR A 113 -0.97 -7.70 11.10
C TYR A 113 -1.61 -7.77 9.69
N ALA A 114 -1.14 -8.68 8.85
CA ALA A 114 -1.63 -8.80 7.48
C ALA A 114 -3.12 -9.21 7.40
N ALA A 115 -3.57 -10.06 8.33
CA ALA A 115 -4.97 -10.46 8.40
C ALA A 115 -5.86 -9.29 8.84
N GLU A 116 -5.41 -8.48 9.79
CA GLU A 116 -6.12 -7.27 10.21
C GLU A 116 -6.23 -6.26 9.07
N ASP A 117 -5.13 -5.99 8.36
CA ASP A 117 -5.11 -5.08 7.22
C ASP A 117 -6.12 -5.50 6.15
N ALA A 118 -6.17 -6.78 5.82
CA ALA A 118 -7.12 -7.33 4.86
C ALA A 118 -8.58 -7.21 5.36
N LEU A 119 -8.82 -7.52 6.64
CA LEU A 119 -10.16 -7.44 7.24
C LEU A 119 -10.68 -6.01 7.32
N VAL A 120 -9.84 -5.07 7.74
CA VAL A 120 -10.20 -3.65 7.84
C VAL A 120 -10.48 -3.08 6.45
N THR A 121 -9.64 -3.39 5.47
CA THR A 121 -9.84 -2.98 4.07
C THR A 121 -11.18 -3.48 3.53
N LEU A 122 -11.54 -4.74 3.76
CA LEU A 122 -12.82 -5.29 3.33
C LEU A 122 -14.01 -4.62 4.06
N LYS A 123 -13.88 -4.34 5.35
CA LYS A 123 -14.93 -3.62 6.11
C LYS A 123 -15.11 -2.20 5.60
N LEU A 124 -14.02 -1.49 5.30
CA LEU A 124 -14.07 -0.15 4.71
C LEU A 124 -14.74 -0.17 3.34
N TYR A 125 -14.39 -1.12 2.47
CA TYR A 125 -15.05 -1.28 1.18
C TYR A 125 -16.57 -1.44 1.32
N ASN A 126 -17.02 -2.35 2.17
CA ASN A 126 -18.43 -2.62 2.39
C ASN A 126 -19.19 -1.41 2.98
N LEU A 127 -18.52 -0.57 3.74
CA LEU A 127 -19.07 0.66 4.30
C LEU A 127 -19.12 1.80 3.26
N LEU A 128 -18.04 1.99 2.51
CA LEU A 128 -17.87 3.15 1.63
C LEU A 128 -18.60 2.99 0.29
N LEU A 129 -18.66 1.78 -0.28
CA LEU A 129 -19.32 1.55 -1.57
C LEU A 129 -20.79 2.00 -1.60
N PRO A 130 -21.65 1.67 -0.62
CA PRO A 130 -23.02 2.17 -0.59
C PRO A 130 -23.10 3.71 -0.48
N ARG A 131 -22.10 4.35 0.17
CA ARG A 131 -22.01 5.80 0.24
C ARG A 131 -21.66 6.42 -1.11
N ILE A 132 -20.69 5.87 -1.83
CA ILE A 132 -20.31 6.28 -3.20
C ILE A 132 -21.55 6.35 -4.12
N ILE A 133 -22.43 5.34 -4.01
CA ILE A 133 -23.67 5.28 -4.81
C ILE A 133 -24.67 6.32 -4.34
N ARG A 134 -24.94 6.40 -3.04
CA ARG A 134 -25.94 7.28 -2.43
C ARG A 134 -25.57 8.76 -2.58
N GLU A 135 -24.29 9.10 -2.41
CA GLU A 135 -23.78 10.48 -2.46
C GLU A 135 -23.41 10.90 -3.90
N LYS A 136 -23.62 10.03 -4.88
CA LYS A 136 -23.45 10.27 -6.34
C LYS A 136 -22.02 10.64 -6.73
N THR A 137 -21.02 10.16 -5.99
CA THR A 137 -19.60 10.40 -6.28
C THR A 137 -18.99 9.30 -7.17
N ARG A 138 -19.83 8.36 -7.63
CA ARG A 138 -19.40 7.20 -8.41
C ARG A 138 -18.57 7.56 -9.64
N PHE A 139 -18.99 8.59 -10.40
CA PHE A 139 -18.25 9.04 -11.58
C PHE A 139 -16.83 9.50 -11.23
N VAL A 140 -16.66 10.27 -10.15
CA VAL A 140 -15.34 10.72 -9.72
C VAL A 140 -14.47 9.51 -9.32
N TYR A 141 -15.03 8.60 -8.54
CA TYR A 141 -14.32 7.42 -8.08
C TYR A 141 -13.94 6.44 -9.20
N GLU A 142 -14.94 6.00 -10.00
CA GLU A 142 -14.72 4.93 -11.00
C GLU A 142 -14.09 5.45 -12.30
N ASP A 143 -14.53 6.62 -12.80
CA ASP A 143 -14.12 7.12 -14.12
C ASP A 143 -12.88 8.02 -14.07
N ILE A 144 -12.57 8.62 -12.90
CA ILE A 144 -11.41 9.50 -12.73
C ILE A 144 -10.36 8.81 -11.85
N ASP A 145 -10.64 8.63 -10.56
CA ASP A 145 -9.64 8.26 -9.56
C ASP A 145 -9.06 6.85 -9.78
N LEU A 146 -9.91 5.85 -10.04
CA LEU A 146 -9.43 4.48 -10.29
C LEU A 146 -8.60 4.39 -11.57
N ASN A 147 -8.94 5.14 -12.62
CA ASN A 147 -8.16 5.14 -13.85
C ASN A 147 -6.78 5.78 -13.67
N LEU A 148 -6.68 6.77 -12.79
CA LEU A 148 -5.40 7.41 -12.46
C LEU A 148 -4.43 6.46 -11.74
N VAL A 149 -4.89 5.42 -11.05
CA VAL A 149 -4.03 4.45 -10.37
C VAL A 149 -2.97 3.88 -11.31
N ASN A 150 -3.37 3.40 -12.48
CA ASN A 150 -2.46 2.81 -13.46
C ASN A 150 -1.54 3.85 -14.10
N VAL A 151 -2.05 5.04 -14.36
CA VAL A 151 -1.25 6.16 -14.92
C VAL A 151 -0.15 6.55 -13.92
N LEU A 152 -0.52 6.80 -12.68
CA LEU A 152 0.43 7.18 -11.63
C LEU A 152 1.43 6.05 -11.33
N SER A 153 0.96 4.79 -11.32
CA SER A 153 1.86 3.63 -11.18
C SER A 153 2.93 3.59 -12.28
N SER A 154 2.52 3.84 -13.54
CA SER A 154 3.44 3.88 -14.68
C SER A 154 4.41 5.06 -14.57
N MET A 155 3.92 6.24 -14.19
CA MET A 155 4.78 7.42 -14.00
C MET A 155 5.83 7.19 -12.92
N GLU A 156 5.42 6.63 -11.78
CA GLU A 156 6.33 6.32 -10.67
C GLU A 156 7.34 5.21 -11.02
N THR A 157 6.95 4.26 -11.86
CA THR A 157 7.86 3.19 -12.34
C THR A 157 8.90 3.73 -13.30
N ASN A 158 8.51 4.63 -14.21
CA ASN A 158 9.41 5.28 -15.14
C ASN A 158 10.36 6.27 -14.43
N GLY A 159 9.91 6.85 -13.32
CA GLY A 159 10.65 7.83 -12.56
C GLY A 159 10.85 9.16 -13.30
N ILE A 160 11.72 9.98 -12.74
CA ILE A 160 12.13 11.27 -13.34
C ILE A 160 13.65 11.32 -13.47
N LYS A 161 14.13 12.00 -14.50
CA LYS A 161 15.57 12.25 -14.67
C LYS A 161 16.02 13.36 -13.70
N VAL A 162 16.99 13.04 -12.86
CA VAL A 162 17.56 13.98 -11.89
C VAL A 162 18.94 14.44 -12.38
N ASP A 163 19.23 15.73 -12.32
CA ASP A 163 20.57 16.29 -12.56
C ASP A 163 21.38 16.25 -11.24
N ASN A 164 22.13 15.18 -11.08
CA ASN A 164 22.96 14.96 -9.89
C ASN A 164 24.04 16.03 -9.71
N ARG A 165 24.54 16.64 -10.81
CA ARG A 165 25.55 17.69 -10.73
C ARG A 165 24.95 18.95 -10.11
N TYR A 166 23.80 19.37 -10.62
CA TYR A 166 23.10 20.55 -10.08
C TYR A 166 22.69 20.34 -8.62
N LEU A 167 22.19 19.16 -8.24
CA LEU A 167 21.86 18.86 -6.84
C LEU A 167 23.08 18.94 -5.92
N LYS A 168 24.25 18.49 -6.39
CA LYS A 168 25.48 18.60 -5.61
C LYS A 168 25.91 20.06 -5.43
N GLU A 169 25.92 20.85 -6.50
CA GLU A 169 26.23 22.30 -6.45
C GLU A 169 25.28 23.03 -5.47
N LEU A 170 23.98 22.69 -5.49
CA LEU A 170 22.98 23.25 -4.58
C LEU A 170 23.21 22.83 -3.13
N SER A 171 23.59 21.57 -2.89
CA SER A 171 23.93 21.07 -1.56
C SER A 171 25.12 21.78 -0.96
N ASP A 172 26.18 21.97 -1.77
CA ASP A 172 27.40 22.67 -1.36
C ASP A 172 27.09 24.15 -1.02
N GLN A 173 26.22 24.80 -1.78
CA GLN A 173 25.76 26.17 -1.49
C GLN A 173 25.01 26.26 -0.17
N PHE A 174 24.08 25.33 0.08
CA PHE A 174 23.32 25.30 1.34
C PHE A 174 24.22 25.03 2.56
N GLU A 175 25.24 24.18 2.42
CA GLU A 175 26.21 23.96 3.49
C GLU A 175 26.98 25.23 3.84
N ILE A 176 27.43 26.00 2.84
CA ILE A 176 28.11 27.29 3.05
C ILE A 176 27.17 28.31 3.73
N GLU A 177 25.90 28.38 3.31
CA GLU A 177 24.94 29.30 3.90
C GLU A 177 24.54 28.91 5.33
N SER A 178 24.40 27.64 5.61
CA SER A 178 24.06 27.14 6.96
C SER A 178 25.18 27.33 7.97
N ASN A 179 26.44 27.44 7.51
CA ASN A 179 27.62 27.65 8.38
C ASN A 179 27.98 29.13 8.60
N LYS A 180 27.21 30.07 8.05
CA LYS A 180 27.29 31.52 8.31
C LYS A 180 26.47 31.91 9.51
#